data_0d6fca75b7c4c1668dc976f308253c78
#
_entry.id   0d6fca75b7c4c1668dc976f308253c78
#
_cell.length_a   1.000
_cell.length_b   1.000
_cell.length_c   1.000
_cell.angle_alpha   90.00
_cell.angle_beta   90.00
_cell.angle_gamma   90.00
#
_symmetry.space_group_name_H-M   'P 1'
#
loop_
_entity.id
_entity.type
_entity.pdbx_description
1 polymer ?
#
loop_
_entity_poly.entity_id
_entity_poly.type
_entity_poly.pdbx_seq_one_letter_code
_entity_poly.pdbx_strand_id
1 'polypeptide(L)'
;MSKKKRNRNFWILIPVCLCAILVIANLIQYFYFYRVLDELYEICKKTSGENVSAFIGYANNLETNSLLTTGLTIISIAVAIWLGLNIYNVVNKQDVEDTLESYKETQKEVFENYEKRIDDSDEEREKKVQYLTRKTEFANLLYLTGERYYASDFFANLFWSTKVEYNNIDSIIKYEKKYIYCCRCYENNEKAKANMLACDLAERYWDLMCEQPYTIWAETDPMKNFLRMRLADILFYKNMTANAFNMEEAKTSVNYYEEIMDHPNEIKLWDDEIRAYFCNSQGYMLYQMSRHVSDRDKKEEYLDKALEKLDYAVSKAPYKGRYRRNLGLIYQSRDKYEEARETYIAAFKTDPLDYKAYNTVVALDLKAFDKDSGIDDRNEILLDEIVFKDEIKQKWQSIIDQDISWCKTAEKLCFSFVDTHYNMAKAYLYKYICEERTDSRLLELANEQINIAEELNPDAPGTVFIRRNIYEAEGNFVKAYECVGENLIKRNDKNAKLRNRYEEKIKQML
;
A
#
# COMPACT_ATOMS: atom_id res chain seq x y z
N MET A 1 -2.08 27.34 -36.50
CA MET A 1 -1.86 27.49 -35.03
C MET A 1 -2.89 28.34 -34.24
N SER A 2 -3.95 28.91 -34.77
CA SER A 2 -4.66 29.97 -34.02
C SER A 2 -6.00 29.57 -33.35
N LYS A 3 -6.76 28.57 -33.82
CA LYS A 3 -8.06 28.24 -33.23
C LYS A 3 -8.01 27.28 -32.03
N LYS A 4 -7.11 26.32 -32.00
CA LYS A 4 -6.98 25.33 -30.90
C LYS A 4 -6.40 25.95 -29.60
N LYS A 5 -5.45 26.91 -29.75
CA LYS A 5 -4.85 27.63 -28.62
C LYS A 5 -5.84 28.57 -27.92
N ARG A 6 -6.82 29.17 -28.67
CA ARG A 6 -7.79 30.11 -28.15
C ARG A 6 -8.89 29.43 -27.30
N ASN A 7 -9.29 28.22 -27.64
CA ASN A 7 -10.25 27.45 -26.84
C ASN A 7 -9.63 26.91 -25.52
N ARG A 8 -8.34 26.64 -25.50
CA ARG A 8 -7.63 26.12 -24.35
C ARG A 8 -7.58 27.12 -23.19
N ASN A 9 -7.25 28.36 -23.49
CA ASN A 9 -7.20 29.44 -22.49
C ASN A 9 -8.58 29.73 -21.90
N PHE A 10 -9.66 29.50 -22.67
CA PHE A 10 -11.02 29.69 -22.21
C PHE A 10 -11.43 28.71 -21.11
N TRP A 11 -11.07 27.41 -21.23
CA TRP A 11 -11.38 26.39 -20.24
C TRP A 11 -10.56 26.51 -18.96
N ILE A 12 -9.39 27.13 -19.02
CA ILE A 12 -8.57 27.46 -17.84
C ILE A 12 -9.09 28.74 -17.17
N LEU A 13 -9.59 29.70 -17.97
CA LEU A 13 -10.05 30.96 -17.45
C LEU A 13 -11.32 30.82 -16.59
N ILE A 14 -12.24 29.93 -16.96
CA ILE A 14 -13.49 29.69 -16.22
C ILE A 14 -13.26 29.27 -14.77
N PRO A 15 -12.46 28.22 -14.48
CA PRO A 15 -12.14 27.83 -13.10
C PRO A 15 -11.40 28.91 -12.32
N VAL A 16 -10.50 29.65 -12.96
CA VAL A 16 -9.77 30.76 -12.32
C VAL A 16 -10.72 31.90 -11.96
N CYS A 17 -11.65 32.24 -12.86
CA CYS A 17 -12.68 33.25 -12.57
C CYS A 17 -13.63 32.79 -11.46
N LEU A 18 -14.05 31.54 -11.45
CA LEU A 18 -14.88 30.96 -10.38
C LEU A 18 -14.16 30.98 -9.03
N CYS A 19 -12.87 30.61 -8.97
CA CYS A 19 -12.07 30.73 -7.76
C CYS A 19 -11.92 32.16 -7.29
N ALA A 20 -11.70 33.10 -8.21
CA ALA A 20 -11.64 34.54 -7.87
C ALA A 20 -12.98 35.06 -7.31
N ILE A 21 -14.10 34.65 -7.89
CA ILE A 21 -15.44 34.99 -7.39
C ILE A 21 -15.67 34.43 -6.00
N LEU A 22 -15.30 33.17 -5.75
CA LEU A 22 -15.41 32.52 -4.44
C LEU A 22 -14.52 33.20 -3.39
N VAL A 23 -13.31 33.57 -3.74
CA VAL A 23 -12.41 34.32 -2.84
C VAL A 23 -12.99 35.68 -2.52
N ILE A 24 -13.52 36.39 -3.50
CA ILE A 24 -14.16 37.69 -3.30
C ILE A 24 -15.41 37.55 -2.41
N ALA A 25 -16.23 36.53 -2.64
CA ALA A 25 -17.42 36.27 -1.83
C ALA A 25 -17.04 35.97 -0.36
N ASN A 26 -15.99 35.18 -0.13
CA ASN A 26 -15.49 34.93 1.21
C ASN A 26 -14.91 36.18 1.88
N LEU A 27 -14.21 37.04 1.14
CA LEU A 27 -13.70 38.31 1.64
C LEU A 27 -14.84 39.26 2.03
N ILE A 28 -15.89 39.37 1.18
CA ILE A 28 -17.06 40.19 1.48
C ILE A 28 -17.75 39.66 2.76
N GLN A 29 -17.88 38.35 2.90
CA GLN A 29 -18.49 37.73 4.07
C GLN A 29 -17.65 37.90 5.33
N TYR A 30 -16.32 37.86 5.21
CA TYR A 30 -15.38 38.13 6.30
C TYR A 30 -15.50 39.60 6.77
N PHE A 31 -15.56 40.56 5.83
CA PHE A 31 -15.76 41.96 6.18
C PHE A 31 -17.13 42.24 6.76
N TYR A 32 -18.19 41.57 6.28
CA TYR A 32 -19.53 41.67 6.87
C TYR A 32 -19.55 41.13 8.31
N PHE A 33 -18.92 39.97 8.55
CA PHE A 33 -18.80 39.39 9.88
C PHE A 33 -18.00 40.28 10.83
N TYR A 34 -16.92 40.89 10.38
CA TYR A 34 -16.11 41.82 11.18
C TYR A 34 -16.94 43.07 11.55
N ARG A 35 -17.73 43.58 10.63
CA ARG A 35 -18.62 44.71 10.87
C ARG A 35 -19.70 44.37 11.90
N VAL A 36 -20.30 43.19 11.81
CA VAL A 36 -21.30 42.69 12.78
C VAL A 36 -20.68 42.53 14.16
N LEU A 37 -19.42 42.02 14.27
CA LEU A 37 -18.69 41.95 15.53
C LEU A 37 -18.41 43.32 16.13
N ASP A 38 -18.07 44.30 15.31
CA ASP A 38 -17.80 45.69 15.74
C ASP A 38 -19.07 46.36 16.23
N GLU A 39 -20.18 46.16 15.53
CA GLU A 39 -21.52 46.61 15.97
C GLU A 39 -21.96 45.96 17.29
N LEU A 40 -21.71 44.66 17.46
CA LEU A 40 -21.93 43.91 18.73
C LEU A 40 -21.07 44.43 19.86
N TYR A 41 -19.80 44.71 19.59
CA TYR A 41 -18.87 45.26 20.57
C TYR A 41 -19.32 46.65 21.07
N GLU A 42 -19.79 47.50 20.13
CA GLU A 42 -20.33 48.81 20.46
C GLU A 42 -21.68 48.74 21.23
N ILE A 43 -22.53 47.76 20.91
CA ILE A 43 -23.75 47.45 21.64
C ILE A 43 -23.43 46.97 23.06
N CYS A 44 -22.51 46.02 23.23
CA CYS A 44 -22.09 45.53 24.51
C CYS A 44 -21.47 46.63 25.39
N LYS A 45 -20.76 47.58 24.77
CA LYS A 45 -20.14 48.70 25.47
C LYS A 45 -21.15 49.74 25.96
N LYS A 46 -22.34 49.82 25.32
CA LYS A 46 -23.41 50.79 25.63
C LYS A 46 -24.52 50.24 26.58
N THR A 47 -24.58 48.93 26.80
CA THR A 47 -25.72 48.32 27.50
C THR A 47 -25.30 47.85 28.88
N SER A 48 -25.65 48.66 29.88
CA SER A 48 -25.76 48.18 31.24
C SER A 48 -27.22 47.66 31.42
N GLY A 49 -27.39 46.39 31.40
CA GLY A 49 -28.38 45.66 32.24
C GLY A 49 -29.75 45.30 31.68
N GLU A 50 -30.26 45.63 30.47
CA GLU A 50 -31.69 45.39 30.18
C GLU A 50 -32.10 44.74 28.83
N ASN A 51 -31.25 44.18 28.04
CA ASN A 51 -31.74 43.57 26.73
C ASN A 51 -31.12 42.21 26.43
N VAL A 52 -31.32 41.20 27.30
CA VAL A 52 -30.93 39.79 27.06
C VAL A 52 -31.64 39.18 25.85
N SER A 53 -32.89 39.59 25.55
CA SER A 53 -33.66 39.06 24.41
C SER A 53 -33.13 39.54 23.05
N ALA A 54 -32.64 40.75 22.94
CA ALA A 54 -32.00 41.28 21.73
C ALA A 54 -30.63 40.60 21.50
N PHE A 55 -29.90 40.31 22.61
CA PHE A 55 -28.63 39.61 22.55
C PHE A 55 -28.78 38.13 22.09
N ILE A 56 -29.81 37.42 22.56
CA ILE A 56 -30.12 36.04 22.13
C ILE A 56 -30.53 36.01 20.66
N GLY A 57 -31.33 36.99 20.18
CA GLY A 57 -31.69 37.10 18.76
C GLY A 57 -30.47 37.33 17.86
N TYR A 58 -29.53 38.14 18.31
CA TYR A 58 -28.28 38.43 17.59
C TYR A 58 -27.31 37.24 17.64
N ALA A 59 -27.19 36.56 18.78
CA ALA A 59 -26.37 35.36 18.93
C ALA A 59 -26.86 34.20 18.05
N ASN A 60 -28.17 33.99 17.97
CA ASN A 60 -28.76 32.99 17.09
C ASN A 60 -28.54 33.31 15.59
N ASN A 61 -28.57 34.57 15.20
CA ASN A 61 -28.21 35.00 13.86
C ASN A 61 -26.70 34.80 13.55
N LEU A 62 -25.85 35.03 14.55
CA LEU A 62 -24.41 34.79 14.44
C LEU A 62 -24.10 33.29 14.33
N GLU A 63 -24.79 32.44 15.09
CA GLU A 63 -24.64 31.00 15.04
C GLU A 63 -25.07 30.42 13.69
N THR A 64 -26.20 30.90 13.15
CA THR A 64 -26.68 30.52 11.81
C THR A 64 -25.73 30.99 10.71
N ASN A 65 -25.21 32.23 10.82
CA ASN A 65 -24.21 32.73 9.87
C ASN A 65 -22.86 32.03 10.00
N SER A 66 -22.46 31.65 11.21
CA SER A 66 -21.24 30.84 11.47
C SER A 66 -21.35 29.46 10.83
N LEU A 67 -22.48 28.77 10.95
CA LEU A 67 -22.74 27.48 10.29
C LEU A 67 -22.74 27.62 8.77
N LEU A 68 -23.35 28.68 8.22
CA LEU A 68 -23.33 28.99 6.80
C LEU A 68 -21.92 29.30 6.29
N THR A 69 -21.15 30.08 7.06
CA THR A 69 -19.74 30.40 6.75
C THR A 69 -18.86 29.14 6.79
N THR A 70 -19.05 28.30 7.79
CA THR A 70 -18.34 27.02 7.89
C THR A 70 -18.70 26.11 6.72
N GLY A 71 -19.99 26.01 6.39
CA GLY A 71 -20.47 25.24 5.24
C GLY A 71 -19.88 25.72 3.91
N LEU A 72 -19.89 27.05 3.67
CA LEU A 72 -19.29 27.63 2.48
C LEU A 72 -17.77 27.47 2.42
N THR A 73 -17.10 27.54 3.56
CA THR A 73 -15.65 27.29 3.64
C THR A 73 -15.32 25.83 3.28
N ILE A 74 -16.08 24.87 3.81
CA ILE A 74 -15.92 23.44 3.48
C ILE A 74 -16.18 23.21 1.99
N ILE A 75 -17.24 23.81 1.42
CA ILE A 75 -17.55 23.71 0.00
C ILE A 75 -16.43 24.34 -0.83
N SER A 76 -15.90 25.49 -0.42
CA SER A 76 -14.80 26.17 -1.12
C SER A 76 -13.52 25.35 -1.12
N ILE A 77 -13.20 24.71 0.00
CA ILE A 77 -12.06 23.79 0.12
C ILE A 77 -12.29 22.55 -0.77
N ALA A 78 -13.48 21.97 -0.75
CA ALA A 78 -13.82 20.81 -1.58
C ALA A 78 -13.73 21.15 -3.08
N VAL A 79 -14.22 22.32 -3.49
CA VAL A 79 -14.12 22.82 -4.87
C VAL A 79 -12.67 23.10 -5.24
N ALA A 80 -11.87 23.68 -4.34
CA ALA A 80 -10.45 23.93 -4.59
C ALA A 80 -9.66 22.63 -4.75
N ILE A 81 -9.93 21.62 -3.93
CA ILE A 81 -9.34 20.27 -4.06
C ILE A 81 -9.78 19.62 -5.37
N TRP A 82 -11.08 19.69 -5.70
CA TRP A 82 -11.60 19.13 -6.96
C TRP A 82 -11.01 19.82 -8.19
N LEU A 83 -10.90 21.15 -8.17
CA LEU A 83 -10.25 21.93 -9.24
C LEU A 83 -8.75 21.62 -9.31
N GLY A 84 -8.08 21.54 -8.16
CA GLY A 84 -6.66 21.13 -8.10
C GLY A 84 -6.42 19.76 -8.72
N LEU A 85 -7.27 18.78 -8.40
CA LEU A 85 -7.22 17.44 -9.00
C LEU A 85 -7.52 17.46 -10.50
N ASN A 86 -8.49 18.26 -10.95
CA ASN A 86 -8.80 18.38 -12.37
C ASN A 86 -7.69 19.11 -13.14
N ILE A 87 -7.12 20.18 -12.58
CA ILE A 87 -5.97 20.89 -13.17
C ILE A 87 -4.77 19.95 -13.21
N TYR A 88 -4.49 19.21 -12.12
CA TYR A 88 -3.44 18.20 -12.07
C TYR A 88 -3.62 17.12 -13.13
N ASN A 89 -4.85 16.60 -13.30
CA ASN A 89 -5.17 15.60 -14.31
C ASN A 89 -5.07 16.16 -15.75
N VAL A 90 -5.45 17.42 -15.95
CA VAL A 90 -5.35 18.09 -17.27
C VAL A 90 -3.89 18.42 -17.58
N VAL A 91 -3.12 18.91 -16.61
CA VAL A 91 -1.68 19.20 -16.77
C VAL A 91 -0.91 17.90 -17.00
N ASN A 92 -1.16 16.84 -16.20
CA ASN A 92 -0.54 15.54 -16.44
C ASN A 92 -0.92 14.94 -17.79
N LYS A 93 -2.18 15.04 -18.20
CA LYS A 93 -2.61 14.57 -19.52
C LYS A 93 -1.97 15.40 -20.63
N GLN A 94 -1.75 16.68 -20.38
CA GLN A 94 -1.15 17.59 -21.34
C GLN A 94 0.37 17.42 -21.42
N ASP A 95 1.06 17.24 -20.28
CA ASP A 95 2.49 16.89 -20.27
C ASP A 95 2.72 15.56 -21.00
N VAL A 96 1.78 14.61 -20.86
CA VAL A 96 1.79 13.33 -21.60
C VAL A 96 1.55 13.54 -23.08
N GLU A 97 0.56 14.37 -23.45
CA GLU A 97 0.27 14.69 -24.85
C GLU A 97 1.41 15.50 -25.48
N ASP A 98 1.97 16.49 -24.74
CA ASP A 98 3.09 17.30 -25.19
C ASP A 98 4.40 16.47 -25.28
N THR A 99 4.62 15.54 -24.34
CA THR A 99 5.73 14.59 -24.38
C THR A 99 5.55 13.59 -25.55
N LEU A 100 4.35 13.10 -25.76
CA LEU A 100 4.02 12.21 -26.88
C LEU A 100 4.11 12.92 -28.24
N GLU A 101 3.73 14.19 -28.28
CA GLU A 101 3.81 15.04 -29.48
C GLU A 101 5.26 15.42 -29.79
N SER A 102 6.04 15.80 -28.76
CA SER A 102 7.50 16.00 -28.85
C SER A 102 8.21 14.70 -29.27
N TYR A 103 7.79 13.57 -28.76
CA TYR A 103 8.32 12.26 -29.14
C TYR A 103 8.00 11.91 -30.60
N LYS A 104 6.77 12.22 -31.06
CA LYS A 104 6.37 12.06 -32.46
C LYS A 104 7.13 13.03 -33.38
N GLU A 105 7.37 14.27 -32.93
CA GLU A 105 8.17 15.24 -33.68
C GLU A 105 9.64 14.79 -33.75
N THR A 106 10.22 14.33 -32.64
CA THR A 106 11.58 13.77 -32.60
C THR A 106 11.68 12.50 -33.46
N GLN A 107 10.68 11.64 -33.42
CA GLN A 107 10.59 10.48 -34.32
C GLN A 107 10.55 10.92 -35.78
N LYS A 108 9.76 11.93 -36.09
CA LYS A 108 9.63 12.45 -37.45
C LYS A 108 10.93 13.10 -37.93
N GLU A 109 11.61 13.82 -37.08
CA GLU A 109 12.91 14.46 -37.36
C GLU A 109 14.02 13.41 -37.52
N VAL A 110 14.01 12.38 -36.67
CA VAL A 110 14.88 11.21 -36.80
C VAL A 110 14.59 10.45 -38.09
N PHE A 111 13.32 10.27 -38.46
CA PHE A 111 12.89 9.67 -39.69
C PHE A 111 13.35 10.47 -40.92
N GLU A 112 13.12 11.78 -40.95
CA GLU A 112 13.52 12.69 -42.01
C GLU A 112 15.06 12.76 -42.16
N ASN A 113 15.80 12.72 -41.06
CA ASN A 113 17.25 12.64 -41.06
C ASN A 113 17.79 11.29 -41.51
N TYR A 114 17.10 10.19 -41.21
CA TYR A 114 17.43 8.87 -41.70
C TYR A 114 17.09 8.74 -43.19
N GLU A 115 15.96 9.28 -43.71
CA GLU A 115 15.63 9.33 -45.13
C GLU A 115 16.70 10.05 -45.95
N LYS A 116 17.29 11.10 -45.40
CA LYS A 116 18.38 11.87 -46.05
C LYS A 116 19.73 11.15 -46.04
N ARG A 117 19.93 10.13 -45.19
CA ARG A 117 21.23 9.46 -45.00
C ARG A 117 21.34 8.06 -45.63
N ILE A 118 20.26 7.52 -46.18
CA ILE A 118 20.24 6.13 -46.60
C ILE A 118 19.96 6.03 -48.11
N ASP A 119 21.02 5.75 -48.85
CA ASP A 119 21.02 5.10 -50.15
C ASP A 119 20.93 3.55 -50.01
N ASP A 120 20.17 3.06 -49.00
CA ASP A 120 20.12 1.64 -48.62
C ASP A 120 18.84 0.97 -49.18
N SER A 121 18.91 -0.34 -49.38
CA SER A 121 17.83 -1.15 -49.93
C SER A 121 16.51 -1.03 -49.12
N ASP A 122 15.35 -1.11 -49.77
CA ASP A 122 14.02 -1.01 -49.15
C ASP A 122 13.83 -1.99 -47.96
N GLU A 123 14.49 -3.15 -48.01
CA GLU A 123 14.44 -4.15 -46.94
C GLU A 123 15.12 -3.68 -45.62
N GLU A 124 16.24 -3.00 -45.73
CA GLU A 124 16.96 -2.47 -44.56
C GLU A 124 16.21 -1.29 -43.94
N ARG A 125 15.54 -0.50 -44.78
CA ARG A 125 14.65 0.59 -44.36
C ARG A 125 13.46 0.09 -43.56
N GLU A 126 12.79 -0.95 -44.06
CA GLU A 126 11.63 -1.56 -43.39
C GLU A 126 12.01 -2.15 -42.00
N LYS A 127 13.16 -2.83 -41.92
CA LYS A 127 13.68 -3.34 -40.65
C LYS A 127 13.94 -2.22 -39.64
N LYS A 128 14.49 -1.08 -40.08
CA LYS A 128 14.74 0.09 -39.20
C LYS A 128 13.43 0.73 -38.74
N VAL A 129 12.44 0.85 -39.58
CA VAL A 129 11.10 1.36 -39.23
C VAL A 129 10.42 0.47 -38.18
N GLN A 130 10.44 -0.83 -38.39
CA GLN A 130 9.87 -1.78 -37.41
C GLN A 130 10.58 -1.68 -36.06
N TYR A 131 11.89 -1.57 -36.06
CA TYR A 131 12.68 -1.40 -34.85
C TYR A 131 12.30 -0.14 -34.06
N LEU A 132 12.19 1.01 -34.72
CA LEU A 132 11.78 2.27 -34.05
C LEU A 132 10.36 2.18 -33.50
N THR A 133 9.46 1.56 -34.22
CA THR A 133 8.07 1.33 -33.80
C THR A 133 8.04 0.49 -32.52
N ARG A 134 8.82 -0.58 -32.45
CA ARG A 134 8.89 -1.46 -31.28
C ARG A 134 9.53 -0.78 -30.07
N LYS A 135 10.57 0.02 -30.29
CA LYS A 135 11.16 0.84 -29.21
C LYS A 135 10.13 1.81 -28.60
N THR A 136 9.33 2.44 -29.45
CA THR A 136 8.27 3.36 -28.99
C THR A 136 7.18 2.62 -28.22
N GLU A 137 6.79 1.46 -28.68
CA GLU A 137 5.82 0.61 -27.97
C GLU A 137 6.34 0.24 -26.58
N PHE A 138 7.60 -0.13 -26.48
CA PHE A 138 8.24 -0.47 -25.22
C PHE A 138 8.29 0.74 -24.26
N ALA A 139 8.71 1.91 -24.73
CA ALA A 139 8.73 3.13 -23.93
C ALA A 139 7.32 3.50 -23.41
N ASN A 140 6.30 3.41 -24.27
CA ASN A 140 4.92 3.65 -23.89
C ASN A 140 4.42 2.64 -22.83
N LEU A 141 4.81 1.38 -22.98
CA LEU A 141 4.44 0.33 -22.02
C LEU A 141 4.99 0.65 -20.63
N LEU A 142 6.25 0.98 -20.54
CA LEU A 142 6.91 1.32 -19.27
C LEU A 142 6.36 2.60 -18.64
N TYR A 143 5.99 3.58 -19.47
CA TYR A 143 5.29 4.78 -19.02
C TYR A 143 3.91 4.47 -18.42
N LEU A 144 3.14 3.59 -19.07
CA LEU A 144 1.79 3.21 -18.63
C LEU A 144 1.79 2.38 -17.34
N THR A 145 2.91 1.77 -16.97
CA THR A 145 2.99 0.89 -15.81
C THR A 145 3.20 1.61 -14.48
N GLY A 146 3.19 2.93 -14.49
CA GLY A 146 3.45 3.75 -13.29
C GLY A 146 4.92 3.82 -12.90
N GLU A 147 5.79 3.17 -13.65
CA GLU A 147 7.24 3.29 -13.55
C GLU A 147 7.71 4.59 -14.23
N ARG A 148 6.98 5.67 -13.95
CA ARG A 148 7.21 7.01 -14.52
C ARG A 148 8.63 7.52 -14.26
N TYR A 149 9.25 7.05 -13.19
CA TYR A 149 10.62 7.38 -12.81
C TYR A 149 11.67 6.83 -13.78
N TYR A 150 11.35 5.76 -14.47
CA TYR A 150 12.24 5.20 -15.49
C TYR A 150 12.05 5.85 -16.86
N ALA A 151 10.91 6.53 -17.06
CA ALA A 151 10.45 6.81 -18.39
C ALA A 151 11.21 7.96 -19.05
N SER A 152 11.44 9.10 -18.40
CA SER A 152 11.93 10.27 -19.12
C SER A 152 13.40 10.17 -19.49
N ASP A 153 14.27 9.91 -18.54
CA ASP A 153 15.72 10.03 -18.76
C ASP A 153 16.41 8.67 -18.93
N PHE A 154 15.98 7.66 -18.18
CA PHE A 154 16.51 6.30 -18.31
C PHE A 154 16.20 5.72 -19.68
N PHE A 155 14.97 5.92 -20.19
CA PHE A 155 14.60 5.46 -21.51
C PHE A 155 15.21 6.26 -22.63
N ALA A 156 15.35 7.57 -22.53
CA ALA A 156 16.08 8.34 -23.51
C ALA A 156 17.50 7.79 -23.66
N ASN A 157 18.20 7.56 -22.55
CA ASN A 157 19.55 7.00 -22.59
C ASN A 157 19.58 5.53 -23.01
N LEU A 158 18.65 4.71 -22.56
CA LEU A 158 18.52 3.33 -23.00
C LEU A 158 18.35 3.24 -24.52
N PHE A 159 17.52 4.12 -25.11
CA PHE A 159 17.28 4.15 -26.55
C PHE A 159 18.49 4.57 -27.36
N TRP A 160 19.30 5.49 -26.85
CA TRP A 160 20.43 6.04 -27.62
C TRP A 160 21.72 5.25 -27.44
N SER A 161 21.87 4.51 -26.33
CA SER A 161 23.10 3.77 -26.03
C SER A 161 23.10 2.30 -26.44
N THR A 162 21.92 1.68 -26.64
CA THR A 162 21.83 0.24 -26.86
C THR A 162 21.88 -0.15 -28.32
N LYS A 163 22.80 -1.06 -28.66
CA LYS A 163 22.84 -1.82 -29.90
C LYS A 163 21.93 -3.05 -29.82
N VAL A 164 20.69 -2.87 -29.33
CA VAL A 164 19.75 -4.00 -29.17
C VAL A 164 19.32 -4.54 -30.52
N GLU A 165 19.58 -5.80 -30.79
CA GLU A 165 19.11 -6.46 -31.97
C GLU A 165 17.59 -6.65 -31.96
N TYR A 166 16.98 -6.65 -33.15
CA TYR A 166 15.54 -6.66 -33.44
C TYR A 166 14.74 -7.75 -32.69
N ASN A 167 15.31 -8.95 -32.65
CA ASN A 167 14.58 -10.15 -32.23
C ASN A 167 14.24 -10.18 -30.73
N ASN A 168 14.95 -9.42 -29.92
CA ASN A 168 14.81 -9.47 -28.46
C ASN A 168 13.83 -8.42 -27.89
N ILE A 169 13.61 -7.31 -28.59
CA ILE A 169 12.66 -6.27 -28.15
C ILE A 169 11.23 -6.80 -28.08
N ASP A 170 10.76 -7.57 -29.08
CA ASP A 170 9.41 -8.12 -29.06
C ASP A 170 9.20 -9.08 -27.89
N SER A 171 10.21 -9.86 -27.56
CA SER A 171 10.19 -10.73 -26.38
C SER A 171 10.11 -9.92 -25.08
N ILE A 172 10.93 -8.88 -24.94
CA ILE A 172 10.94 -8.01 -23.76
C ILE A 172 9.57 -7.31 -23.60
N ILE A 173 9.01 -6.73 -24.65
CA ILE A 173 7.67 -6.11 -24.65
C ILE A 173 6.61 -7.10 -24.17
N LYS A 174 6.63 -8.32 -24.68
CA LYS A 174 5.70 -9.38 -24.27
C LYS A 174 5.87 -9.75 -22.79
N TYR A 175 7.10 -9.83 -22.32
CA TYR A 175 7.39 -10.18 -20.92
C TYR A 175 7.02 -9.03 -19.98
N GLU A 176 7.24 -7.78 -20.35
CA GLU A 176 6.82 -6.62 -19.56
C GLU A 176 5.29 -6.55 -19.40
N LYS A 177 4.53 -6.78 -20.48
CA LYS A 177 3.06 -6.90 -20.40
C LYS A 177 2.63 -7.97 -19.38
N LYS A 178 3.34 -9.09 -19.36
CA LYS A 178 3.09 -10.19 -18.44
C LYS A 178 3.52 -9.86 -17.02
N TYR A 179 4.63 -9.14 -16.85
CA TYR A 179 5.11 -8.65 -15.55
C TYR A 179 4.09 -7.72 -14.88
N ILE A 180 3.54 -6.76 -15.63
CA ILE A 180 2.49 -5.86 -15.14
C ILE A 180 1.28 -6.66 -14.64
N TYR A 181 0.90 -7.69 -15.39
CA TYR A 181 -0.20 -8.54 -14.99
C TYR A 181 0.13 -9.36 -13.72
N CYS A 182 1.37 -9.82 -13.58
CA CYS A 182 1.86 -10.46 -12.36
C CYS A 182 1.74 -9.53 -11.15
N CYS A 183 2.19 -8.27 -11.27
CA CYS A 183 2.08 -7.27 -10.21
C CYS A 183 0.63 -7.04 -9.79
N ARG A 184 -0.30 -6.90 -10.75
CA ARG A 184 -1.73 -6.75 -10.46
C ARG A 184 -2.32 -7.96 -9.75
N CYS A 185 -1.97 -9.17 -10.16
CA CYS A 185 -2.40 -10.39 -9.48
C CYS A 185 -1.88 -10.44 -8.03
N TYR A 186 -0.64 -10.02 -7.80
CA TYR A 186 -0.08 -9.93 -6.45
C TYR A 186 -0.81 -8.88 -5.58
N GLU A 187 -1.07 -7.70 -6.12
CA GLU A 187 -1.81 -6.64 -5.43
C GLU A 187 -3.24 -7.05 -5.09
N ASN A 188 -3.90 -7.77 -5.98
CA ASN A 188 -5.25 -8.32 -5.80
C ASN A 188 -5.28 -9.60 -4.93
N ASN A 189 -4.16 -9.99 -4.34
CA ASN A 189 -4.02 -11.22 -3.52
C ASN A 189 -4.28 -12.54 -4.28
N GLU A 190 -4.20 -12.54 -5.62
CA GLU A 190 -4.28 -13.74 -6.47
C GLU A 190 -2.93 -14.49 -6.47
N LYS A 191 -2.48 -14.96 -5.29
CA LYS A 191 -1.11 -15.46 -5.06
C LYS A 191 -0.70 -16.59 -6.00
N ALA A 192 -1.57 -17.59 -6.21
CA ALA A 192 -1.25 -18.73 -7.08
C ALA A 192 -0.98 -18.30 -8.52
N LYS A 193 -1.78 -17.37 -9.03
CA LYS A 193 -1.67 -16.82 -10.38
C LYS A 193 -0.43 -15.93 -10.51
N ALA A 194 -0.17 -15.07 -9.53
CA ALA A 194 1.03 -14.26 -9.47
C ALA A 194 2.30 -15.13 -9.43
N ASN A 195 2.30 -16.22 -8.65
CA ASN A 195 3.41 -17.17 -8.59
C ASN A 195 3.66 -17.84 -9.93
N MET A 196 2.63 -18.36 -10.58
CA MET A 196 2.76 -19.00 -11.90
C MET A 196 3.37 -18.02 -12.92
N LEU A 197 2.91 -16.78 -12.94
CA LEU A 197 3.43 -15.75 -13.83
C LEU A 197 4.88 -15.38 -13.49
N ALA A 198 5.22 -15.24 -12.22
CA ALA A 198 6.57 -14.92 -11.77
C ALA A 198 7.57 -16.05 -12.09
N CYS A 199 7.18 -17.31 -11.96
CA CYS A 199 8.02 -18.46 -12.35
C CYS A 199 8.33 -18.44 -13.84
N ASP A 200 7.32 -18.31 -14.71
CA ASP A 200 7.54 -18.26 -16.16
C ASP A 200 8.38 -17.04 -16.57
N LEU A 201 8.17 -15.90 -15.93
CA LEU A 201 8.95 -14.69 -16.20
C LEU A 201 10.41 -14.83 -15.75
N ALA A 202 10.66 -15.45 -14.60
CA ALA A 202 12.02 -15.67 -14.10
C ALA A 202 12.85 -16.51 -15.09
N GLU A 203 12.29 -17.60 -15.62
CA GLU A 203 12.95 -18.41 -16.63
C GLU A 203 13.28 -17.58 -17.87
N ARG A 204 12.32 -16.82 -18.39
CA ARG A 204 12.49 -16.06 -19.63
C ARG A 204 13.47 -14.90 -19.50
N TYR A 205 13.45 -14.18 -18.38
CA TYR A 205 14.43 -13.12 -18.16
C TYR A 205 15.82 -13.67 -17.86
N TRP A 206 15.91 -14.85 -17.25
CA TRP A 206 17.17 -15.56 -17.08
C TRP A 206 17.75 -16.00 -18.42
N ASP A 207 16.93 -16.56 -19.31
CA ASP A 207 17.33 -16.94 -20.66
C ASP A 207 17.83 -15.73 -21.44
N LEU A 208 17.11 -14.61 -21.40
CA LEU A 208 17.55 -13.35 -22.02
C LEU A 208 18.92 -12.92 -21.50
N MET A 209 19.18 -12.97 -20.21
CA MET A 209 20.46 -12.57 -19.63
C MET A 209 21.61 -13.51 -20.03
N CYS A 210 21.32 -14.77 -20.38
CA CYS A 210 22.31 -15.74 -20.84
C CYS A 210 22.56 -15.69 -22.36
N GLU A 211 21.67 -15.04 -23.12
CA GLU A 211 21.79 -14.90 -24.57
C GLU A 211 22.76 -13.79 -24.95
N GLN A 212 23.36 -13.92 -26.16
CA GLN A 212 24.04 -12.79 -26.77
C GLN A 212 22.98 -11.81 -27.36
N PRO A 213 23.20 -10.50 -27.33
CA PRO A 213 24.44 -9.80 -26.97
C PRO A 213 24.62 -9.48 -25.48
N TYR A 214 23.68 -9.83 -24.61
CA TYR A 214 23.67 -9.40 -23.20
C TYR A 214 24.89 -9.87 -22.40
N THR A 215 25.44 -11.03 -22.73
CA THR A 215 26.63 -11.57 -22.08
C THR A 215 27.92 -10.79 -22.37
N ILE A 216 27.94 -10.06 -23.51
CA ILE A 216 29.12 -9.30 -23.96
C ILE A 216 29.00 -7.79 -23.65
N TRP A 217 27.84 -7.33 -23.19
CA TRP A 217 27.67 -5.93 -22.81
C TRP A 217 28.45 -5.60 -21.56
N ALA A 218 28.93 -4.35 -21.52
CA ALA A 218 29.56 -3.82 -20.31
C ALA A 218 28.61 -3.94 -19.11
N GLU A 219 29.18 -4.13 -17.91
CA GLU A 219 28.41 -4.19 -16.67
C GLU A 219 27.54 -2.95 -16.42
N THR A 220 27.94 -1.87 -17.03
CA THR A 220 27.35 -0.54 -16.96
C THR A 220 26.29 -0.29 -18.02
N ASP A 221 26.05 -1.25 -18.93
CA ASP A 221 25.07 -1.08 -19.99
C ASP A 221 23.66 -0.90 -19.37
N PRO A 222 22.92 0.16 -19.74
CA PRO A 222 21.60 0.45 -19.19
C PRO A 222 20.59 -0.69 -19.39
N MET A 223 20.66 -1.41 -20.51
CA MET A 223 19.76 -2.54 -20.76
C MET A 223 20.10 -3.72 -19.86
N LYS A 224 21.38 -4.01 -19.62
CA LYS A 224 21.82 -5.06 -18.70
C LYS A 224 21.33 -4.77 -17.29
N ASN A 225 21.46 -3.53 -16.85
CA ASN A 225 20.95 -3.07 -15.56
C ASN A 225 19.40 -3.14 -15.49
N PHE A 226 18.69 -2.81 -16.58
CA PHE A 226 17.25 -2.99 -16.66
C PHE A 226 16.84 -4.46 -16.50
N LEU A 227 17.50 -5.38 -17.20
CA LEU A 227 17.22 -6.82 -17.11
C LEU A 227 17.48 -7.36 -15.69
N ARG A 228 18.59 -6.93 -15.05
CA ARG A 228 18.89 -7.27 -13.65
C ARG A 228 17.81 -6.79 -12.69
N MET A 229 17.43 -5.53 -12.82
CA MET A 229 16.37 -4.94 -12.02
C MET A 229 15.07 -5.72 -12.17
N ARG A 230 14.67 -5.99 -13.40
CA ARG A 230 13.43 -6.69 -13.65
C ARG A 230 13.47 -8.13 -13.14
N LEU A 231 14.57 -8.81 -13.30
CA LEU A 231 14.74 -10.14 -12.72
C LEU A 231 14.74 -10.10 -11.18
N ALA A 232 15.35 -9.09 -10.56
CA ALA A 232 15.27 -8.89 -9.11
C ALA A 232 13.82 -8.71 -8.63
N ASP A 233 13.03 -7.88 -9.31
CA ASP A 233 11.59 -7.68 -9.02
C ASP A 233 10.80 -8.98 -9.19
N ILE A 234 11.05 -9.73 -10.25
CA ILE A 234 10.36 -11.00 -10.54
C ILE A 234 10.69 -12.05 -9.46
N LEU A 235 11.96 -12.17 -9.08
CA LEU A 235 12.39 -13.08 -8.01
C LEU A 235 11.78 -12.68 -6.66
N PHE A 236 11.62 -11.38 -6.42
CA PHE A 236 10.88 -10.87 -5.29
C PHE A 236 9.43 -11.38 -5.29
N TYR A 237 8.67 -11.16 -6.36
CA TYR A 237 7.27 -11.61 -6.44
C TYR A 237 7.16 -13.14 -6.37
N LYS A 238 8.07 -13.87 -7.02
CA LYS A 238 8.13 -15.33 -6.96
C LYS A 238 8.26 -15.82 -5.52
N ASN A 239 9.19 -15.26 -4.75
CA ASN A 239 9.37 -15.64 -3.35
C ASN A 239 8.19 -15.24 -2.46
N MET A 240 7.57 -14.06 -2.69
CA MET A 240 6.44 -13.59 -1.89
C MET A 240 5.15 -14.39 -2.13
N THR A 241 5.06 -15.10 -3.24
CA THR A 241 3.86 -15.86 -3.64
C THR A 241 4.06 -17.38 -3.60
N ALA A 242 5.30 -17.85 -3.44
CA ALA A 242 5.62 -19.27 -3.36
C ALA A 242 5.10 -19.91 -2.05
N ASN A 243 4.80 -21.20 -2.12
CA ASN A 243 4.49 -22.00 -0.94
C ASN A 243 5.72 -22.24 -0.05
N ALA A 244 6.92 -22.23 -0.64
CA ALA A 244 8.19 -22.38 0.05
C ALA A 244 9.14 -21.25 -0.38
N PHE A 245 9.73 -20.58 0.60
CA PHE A 245 10.69 -19.51 0.38
C PHE A 245 12.02 -20.05 -0.16
N ASN A 246 12.51 -19.47 -1.26
CA ASN A 246 13.79 -19.84 -1.87
C ASN A 246 14.89 -18.85 -1.47
N MET A 247 15.74 -19.25 -0.55
CA MET A 247 16.81 -18.41 0.00
C MET A 247 17.83 -17.97 -1.06
N GLU A 248 18.18 -18.82 -2.04
CA GLU A 248 19.17 -18.49 -3.08
C GLU A 248 18.60 -17.46 -4.08
N GLU A 249 17.35 -17.62 -4.49
CA GLU A 249 16.68 -16.63 -5.34
C GLU A 249 16.51 -15.30 -4.62
N ALA A 250 16.24 -15.33 -3.30
CA ALA A 250 16.15 -14.11 -2.50
C ALA A 250 17.49 -13.36 -2.44
N LYS A 251 18.60 -14.08 -2.22
CA LYS A 251 19.97 -13.52 -2.28
C LYS A 251 20.27 -12.93 -3.66
N THR A 252 19.93 -13.64 -4.72
CA THR A 252 20.14 -13.18 -6.10
C THR A 252 19.38 -11.87 -6.35
N SER A 253 18.12 -11.78 -5.89
CA SER A 253 17.33 -10.55 -5.98
C SER A 253 18.01 -9.37 -5.25
N VAL A 254 18.46 -9.59 -4.02
CA VAL A 254 19.17 -8.56 -3.22
C VAL A 254 20.45 -8.12 -3.91
N ASN A 255 21.27 -9.08 -4.39
CA ASN A 255 22.55 -8.79 -5.04
C ASN A 255 22.38 -7.98 -6.33
N TYR A 256 21.38 -8.28 -7.16
CA TYR A 256 21.13 -7.51 -8.37
C TYR A 256 20.79 -6.05 -8.08
N TYR A 257 20.01 -5.77 -7.05
CA TYR A 257 19.77 -4.38 -6.64
C TYR A 257 21.05 -3.70 -6.13
N GLU A 258 21.93 -4.43 -5.43
CA GLU A 258 23.22 -3.89 -4.97
C GLU A 258 24.15 -3.60 -6.15
N GLU A 259 24.34 -4.56 -7.05
CA GLU A 259 25.15 -4.37 -8.26
C GLU A 259 24.72 -3.14 -9.07
N ILE A 260 23.41 -2.93 -9.20
CA ILE A 260 22.89 -1.76 -9.91
C ILE A 260 23.19 -0.47 -9.14
N MET A 261 23.10 -0.46 -7.81
CA MET A 261 23.34 0.73 -7.01
C MET A 261 24.84 1.08 -6.84
N ASP A 262 25.74 0.09 -6.95
CA ASP A 262 27.18 0.29 -6.82
C ASP A 262 27.80 0.97 -8.04
N HIS A 263 27.08 1.12 -9.14
CA HIS A 263 27.49 1.84 -10.34
C HIS A 263 26.84 3.22 -10.52
N PRO A 264 26.84 4.11 -9.51
CA PRO A 264 26.06 5.36 -9.49
C PRO A 264 26.52 6.39 -10.52
N ASN A 265 27.78 6.33 -11.02
CA ASN A 265 28.34 7.35 -11.89
C ASN A 265 27.77 7.31 -13.32
N GLU A 266 27.16 6.21 -13.71
CA GLU A 266 26.56 6.03 -15.03
C GLU A 266 25.07 6.27 -15.03
N ILE A 267 24.46 6.19 -13.85
CA ILE A 267 23.05 6.45 -13.62
C ILE A 267 22.93 7.78 -12.87
N LYS A 268 23.36 8.87 -13.50
CA LYS A 268 23.11 10.26 -13.04
C LYS A 268 21.59 10.57 -12.87
N LEU A 269 20.75 9.66 -13.31
CA LEU A 269 19.31 9.79 -13.45
C LEU A 269 18.52 9.12 -12.30
N TRP A 270 19.20 8.49 -11.38
CA TRP A 270 18.54 7.85 -10.26
C TRP A 270 18.30 8.90 -9.19
N ASP A 271 17.11 9.45 -9.25
CA ASP A 271 16.67 10.29 -8.16
C ASP A 271 16.57 9.46 -6.86
N ASP A 272 16.44 10.15 -5.77
CA ASP A 272 16.33 9.54 -4.44
C ASP A 272 15.14 8.57 -4.34
N GLU A 273 14.08 8.72 -5.15
CA GLU A 273 12.91 7.83 -5.15
C GLU A 273 13.22 6.44 -5.68
N ILE A 274 13.98 6.34 -6.77
CA ILE A 274 14.36 5.05 -7.37
C ILE A 274 15.28 4.29 -6.41
N ARG A 275 16.24 4.98 -5.83
CA ARG A 275 17.10 4.40 -4.80
C ARG A 275 16.30 3.96 -3.59
N ALA A 276 15.34 4.75 -3.15
CA ALA A 276 14.42 4.39 -2.07
C ALA A 276 13.60 3.15 -2.41
N TYR A 277 13.12 3.01 -3.65
CA TYR A 277 12.41 1.82 -4.11
C TYR A 277 13.28 0.56 -4.00
N PHE A 278 14.51 0.61 -4.50
CA PHE A 278 15.42 -0.54 -4.41
C PHE A 278 15.77 -0.86 -2.97
N CYS A 279 16.11 0.14 -2.17
CA CYS A 279 16.39 -0.07 -0.75
C CYS A 279 15.18 -0.65 -0.01
N ASN A 280 13.95 -0.21 -0.32
CA ASN A 280 12.75 -0.81 0.25
C ASN A 280 12.58 -2.29 -0.17
N SER A 281 12.80 -2.60 -1.44
CA SER A 281 12.67 -3.96 -1.95
C SER A 281 13.73 -4.91 -1.36
N GLN A 282 14.99 -4.45 -1.29
CA GLN A 282 16.07 -5.18 -0.61
C GLN A 282 15.78 -5.36 0.87
N GLY A 283 15.42 -4.29 1.57
CA GLY A 283 15.16 -4.34 3.00
C GLY A 283 14.02 -5.29 3.34
N TYR A 284 12.94 -5.29 2.55
CA TYR A 284 11.86 -6.24 2.75
C TYR A 284 12.26 -7.69 2.43
N MET A 285 13.07 -7.91 1.39
CA MET A 285 13.59 -9.25 1.08
C MET A 285 14.51 -9.76 2.18
N LEU A 286 15.45 -8.94 2.68
CA LEU A 286 16.32 -9.26 3.81
C LEU A 286 15.51 -9.60 5.07
N TYR A 287 14.43 -8.86 5.34
CA TYR A 287 13.48 -9.19 6.39
C TYR A 287 12.86 -10.58 6.19
N GLN A 288 12.41 -10.93 4.99
CA GLN A 288 11.88 -12.26 4.71
C GLN A 288 12.95 -13.34 4.88
N MET A 289 14.18 -13.09 4.42
CA MET A 289 15.31 -14.02 4.66
C MET A 289 15.55 -14.26 6.15
N SER A 290 15.45 -13.22 6.98
CA SER A 290 15.60 -13.34 8.44
C SER A 290 14.57 -14.27 9.09
N ARG A 291 13.38 -14.39 8.48
CA ARG A 291 12.29 -15.26 8.97
C ARG A 291 12.50 -16.74 8.62
N HIS A 292 13.31 -16.99 7.60
CA HIS A 292 13.55 -18.35 7.07
C HIS A 292 14.94 -18.90 7.41
N VAL A 293 15.70 -18.20 8.24
CA VAL A 293 16.99 -18.67 8.77
C VAL A 293 16.83 -19.06 10.23
N SER A 294 17.40 -20.24 10.60
CA SER A 294 17.34 -20.76 11.97
C SER A 294 18.48 -20.25 12.85
N ASP A 295 19.59 -19.84 12.24
CA ASP A 295 20.76 -19.28 12.91
C ASP A 295 20.43 -17.87 13.42
N ARG A 296 20.57 -17.66 14.73
CA ARG A 296 20.23 -16.40 15.40
C ARG A 296 21.14 -15.25 14.94
N ASP A 297 22.42 -15.49 14.78
CA ASP A 297 23.37 -14.44 14.41
C ASP A 297 23.13 -14.00 12.96
N LYS A 298 22.89 -14.93 12.06
CA LYS A 298 22.48 -14.61 10.68
C LYS A 298 21.12 -13.91 10.61
N LYS A 299 20.20 -14.27 11.48
CA LYS A 299 18.90 -13.58 11.57
C LYS A 299 19.08 -12.12 11.92
N GLU A 300 19.89 -11.83 12.96
CA GLU A 300 20.18 -10.45 13.36
C GLU A 300 20.95 -9.68 12.28
N GLU A 301 21.92 -10.33 11.61
CA GLU A 301 22.63 -9.73 10.47
C GLU A 301 21.68 -9.31 9.36
N TYR A 302 20.72 -10.16 8.98
CA TYR A 302 19.71 -9.80 7.97
C TYR A 302 18.78 -8.69 8.45
N LEU A 303 18.38 -8.68 9.73
CA LEU A 303 17.56 -7.62 10.30
C LEU A 303 18.31 -6.28 10.37
N ASP A 304 19.61 -6.27 10.67
CA ASP A 304 20.43 -5.05 10.66
C ASP A 304 20.54 -4.47 9.25
N LYS A 305 20.86 -5.29 8.26
CA LYS A 305 20.89 -4.87 6.85
C LYS A 305 19.53 -4.40 6.37
N ALA A 306 18.45 -5.08 6.76
CA ALA A 306 17.10 -4.69 6.42
C ALA A 306 16.73 -3.33 7.03
N LEU A 307 17.11 -3.10 8.29
CA LEU A 307 16.90 -1.82 8.98
C LEU A 307 17.59 -0.67 8.24
N GLU A 308 18.89 -0.83 7.93
CA GLU A 308 19.67 0.18 7.19
C GLU A 308 19.00 0.55 5.86
N LYS A 309 18.63 -0.46 5.06
CA LYS A 309 17.99 -0.24 3.75
C LYS A 309 16.62 0.44 3.87
N LEU A 310 15.80 0.02 4.84
CA LEU A 310 14.46 0.59 5.03
C LEU A 310 14.51 2.00 5.64
N ASP A 311 15.43 2.29 6.54
CA ASP A 311 15.66 3.64 7.06
C ASP A 311 16.07 4.59 5.93
N TYR A 312 16.98 4.14 5.05
CA TYR A 312 17.35 4.92 3.87
C TYR A 312 16.12 5.17 2.98
N ALA A 313 15.32 4.14 2.69
CA ALA A 313 14.13 4.26 1.85
C ALA A 313 13.11 5.26 2.44
N VAL A 314 12.87 5.20 3.75
CA VAL A 314 11.97 6.15 4.46
C VAL A 314 12.54 7.55 4.45
N SER A 315 13.86 7.73 4.62
CA SER A 315 14.50 9.04 4.62
C SER A 315 14.40 9.75 3.27
N LYS A 316 14.48 9.00 2.16
CA LYS A 316 14.46 9.52 0.80
C LYS A 316 13.06 9.67 0.19
N ALA A 317 12.13 8.82 0.60
CA ALA A 317 10.74 8.89 0.18
C ALA A 317 9.78 8.83 1.39
N PRO A 318 9.79 9.87 2.26
CA PRO A 318 9.03 9.86 3.53
C PRO A 318 7.52 9.84 3.33
N TYR A 319 7.03 10.17 2.15
CA TYR A 319 5.60 10.14 1.77
C TYR A 319 5.10 8.76 1.33
N LYS A 320 5.97 7.74 1.24
CA LYS A 320 5.58 6.36 0.92
C LYS A 320 5.26 5.59 2.22
N GLY A 321 3.98 5.52 2.59
CA GLY A 321 3.52 4.82 3.79
C GLY A 321 3.99 3.35 3.84
N ARG A 322 3.98 2.65 2.70
CA ARG A 322 4.48 1.27 2.58
C ARG A 322 5.91 1.09 3.08
N TYR A 323 6.81 2.07 2.88
CA TYR A 323 8.19 1.94 3.34
C TYR A 323 8.28 2.00 4.86
N ARG A 324 7.51 2.89 5.49
CA ARG A 324 7.37 2.93 6.96
C ARG A 324 6.76 1.64 7.49
N ARG A 325 5.73 1.11 6.83
CA ARG A 325 5.14 -0.17 7.24
C ARG A 325 6.15 -1.32 7.19
N ASN A 326 6.98 -1.40 6.15
CA ASN A 326 8.04 -2.40 6.07
C ASN A 326 9.11 -2.21 7.17
N LEU A 327 9.44 -0.95 7.52
CA LEU A 327 10.33 -0.64 8.64
C LEU A 327 9.75 -1.11 9.99
N GLY A 328 8.46 -0.91 10.20
CA GLY A 328 7.75 -1.39 11.40
C GLY A 328 7.85 -2.90 11.60
N LEU A 329 7.90 -3.70 10.51
CA LEU A 329 8.11 -5.15 10.59
C LEU A 329 9.46 -5.51 11.24
N ILE A 330 10.49 -4.70 11.04
CA ILE A 330 11.81 -4.94 11.66
C ILE A 330 11.72 -4.71 13.17
N TYR A 331 11.11 -3.61 13.60
CA TYR A 331 10.90 -3.34 15.03
C TYR A 331 10.06 -4.43 15.69
N GLN A 332 8.97 -4.87 15.03
CA GLN A 332 8.16 -5.97 15.50
C GLN A 332 8.95 -7.28 15.63
N SER A 333 9.86 -7.58 14.70
CA SER A 333 10.70 -8.80 14.73
C SER A 333 11.74 -8.78 15.84
N ARG A 334 12.03 -7.62 16.40
CA ARG A 334 12.91 -7.39 17.54
C ARG A 334 12.16 -7.21 18.86
N ASP A 335 10.87 -7.54 18.87
CA ASP A 335 9.98 -7.36 20.02
C ASP A 335 9.92 -5.91 20.55
N LYS A 336 10.24 -4.93 19.71
CA LYS A 336 10.12 -3.50 19.97
C LYS A 336 8.70 -3.04 19.65
N TYR A 337 7.79 -3.34 20.55
CA TYR A 337 6.35 -3.14 20.34
C TYR A 337 5.99 -1.67 20.08
N GLU A 338 6.47 -0.75 20.93
CA GLU A 338 6.09 0.66 20.84
C GLU A 338 6.63 1.31 19.56
N GLU A 339 7.90 1.05 19.23
CA GLU A 339 8.50 1.57 18.00
C GLU A 339 7.81 1.00 16.74
N ALA A 340 7.44 -0.28 16.76
CA ALA A 340 6.69 -0.89 15.68
C ALA A 340 5.31 -0.24 15.51
N ARG A 341 4.59 -0.07 16.62
CA ARG A 341 3.26 0.54 16.65
C ARG A 341 3.27 1.98 16.14
N GLU A 342 4.17 2.80 16.65
CA GLU A 342 4.33 4.20 16.21
C GLU A 342 4.67 4.27 14.71
N THR A 343 5.54 3.38 14.23
CA THR A 343 5.95 3.32 12.82
C THR A 343 4.78 2.93 11.90
N TYR A 344 3.94 1.98 12.31
CA TYR A 344 2.73 1.60 11.56
C TYR A 344 1.67 2.72 11.56
N ILE A 345 1.47 3.39 12.69
CA ILE A 345 0.58 4.56 12.76
C ILE A 345 1.09 5.67 11.84
N ALA A 346 2.41 5.93 11.84
CA ALA A 346 3.01 6.90 10.93
C ALA A 346 2.83 6.49 9.46
N ALA A 347 2.81 5.19 9.13
CA ALA A 347 2.62 4.70 7.77
C ALA A 347 1.25 5.11 7.21
N PHE A 348 0.14 4.83 7.89
CA PHE A 348 -1.18 5.21 7.40
C PHE A 348 -1.50 6.71 7.59
N LYS A 349 -0.87 7.41 8.53
CA LYS A 349 -0.94 8.88 8.58
C LYS A 349 -0.29 9.52 7.36
N THR A 350 0.76 8.89 6.83
CA THR A 350 1.47 9.34 5.62
C THR A 350 0.70 8.95 4.35
N ASP A 351 0.16 7.73 4.31
CA ASP A 351 -0.63 7.19 3.21
C ASP A 351 -1.96 6.62 3.75
N PRO A 352 -3.00 7.46 3.87
CA PRO A 352 -4.29 7.04 4.40
C PRO A 352 -5.01 5.96 3.58
N LEU A 353 -4.54 5.66 2.37
CA LEU A 353 -5.12 4.62 1.51
C LEU A 353 -4.40 3.26 1.67
N ASP A 354 -3.30 3.19 2.42
CA ASP A 354 -2.63 1.91 2.73
C ASP A 354 -3.44 1.11 3.78
N TYR A 355 -4.49 0.41 3.32
CA TYR A 355 -5.29 -0.48 4.18
C TYR A 355 -4.46 -1.53 4.90
N LYS A 356 -3.30 -1.94 4.34
CA LYS A 356 -2.41 -2.92 4.96
C LYS A 356 -1.72 -2.34 6.21
N ALA A 357 -1.44 -1.04 6.23
CA ALA A 357 -0.85 -0.40 7.41
C ALA A 357 -1.82 -0.41 8.60
N TYR A 358 -3.11 -0.12 8.39
CA TYR A 358 -4.14 -0.26 9.42
C TYR A 358 -4.22 -1.69 9.95
N ASN A 359 -4.25 -2.68 9.06
CA ASN A 359 -4.32 -4.08 9.48
C ASN A 359 -3.08 -4.54 10.25
N THR A 360 -1.90 -4.02 9.89
CA THR A 360 -0.65 -4.43 10.54
C THR A 360 -0.57 -3.93 11.98
N VAL A 361 -0.99 -2.68 12.25
CA VAL A 361 -1.02 -2.18 13.63
C VAL A 361 -2.05 -2.92 14.46
N VAL A 362 -3.25 -3.18 13.93
CA VAL A 362 -4.28 -3.95 14.63
C VAL A 362 -3.78 -5.37 14.95
N ALA A 363 -3.18 -6.06 14.00
CA ALA A 363 -2.61 -7.39 14.24
C ALA A 363 -1.50 -7.37 15.31
N LEU A 364 -0.70 -6.30 15.36
CA LEU A 364 0.31 -6.11 16.40
C LEU A 364 -0.33 -5.94 17.78
N ASP A 365 -1.34 -5.06 17.88
CA ASP A 365 -2.05 -4.76 19.13
C ASP A 365 -2.77 -6.00 19.65
N LEU A 366 -3.50 -6.72 18.80
CA LEU A 366 -4.18 -7.97 19.16
C LEU A 366 -3.21 -9.07 19.62
N LYS A 367 -2.03 -9.17 19.00
CA LYS A 367 -0.99 -10.09 19.43
C LYS A 367 -0.39 -9.70 20.79
N ALA A 368 -0.22 -8.40 21.06
CA ALA A 368 0.24 -7.91 22.34
C ALA A 368 -0.83 -8.14 23.43
N PHE A 369 -2.11 -7.98 23.10
CA PHE A 369 -3.21 -8.36 24.00
C PHE A 369 -3.17 -9.87 24.33
N ASP A 370 -2.98 -10.75 23.35
CA ASP A 370 -2.84 -12.20 23.58
C ASP A 370 -1.75 -12.47 24.63
N LYS A 371 -0.60 -11.83 24.47
CA LYS A 371 0.53 -12.00 25.39
C LYS A 371 0.22 -11.48 26.79
N ASP A 372 -0.37 -10.30 26.92
CA ASP A 372 -0.70 -9.68 28.21
C ASP A 372 -1.81 -10.41 28.95
N SER A 373 -2.79 -10.94 28.20
CA SER A 373 -3.96 -11.64 28.73
C SER A 373 -3.72 -13.13 29.02
N GLY A 374 -2.61 -13.67 28.51
CA GLY A 374 -2.33 -15.10 28.59
C GLY A 374 -3.13 -15.97 27.60
N ILE A 375 -3.82 -15.33 26.65
CA ILE A 375 -4.39 -16.03 25.51
C ILE A 375 -3.24 -16.44 24.61
N ASP A 376 -2.90 -17.72 24.58
CA ASP A 376 -1.90 -18.26 23.66
C ASP A 376 -2.62 -18.93 22.48
N ASP A 377 -2.18 -18.68 21.26
CA ASP A 377 -2.65 -19.37 20.03
C ASP A 377 -2.50 -20.90 20.13
N ARG A 378 -1.68 -21.37 21.06
CA ARG A 378 -1.42 -22.79 21.35
C ARG A 378 -2.44 -23.40 22.30
N ASN A 379 -3.27 -22.62 22.88
CA ASN A 379 -4.40 -22.87 23.77
C ASN A 379 -4.47 -24.26 24.43
N GLU A 380 -3.74 -24.39 25.50
CA GLU A 380 -4.00 -25.45 26.47
C GLU A 380 -5.12 -25.06 27.47
N ILE A 381 -5.55 -23.80 27.45
CA ILE A 381 -6.52 -23.18 28.38
C ILE A 381 -7.76 -22.75 27.58
N LEU A 382 -8.95 -23.11 28.07
CA LEU A 382 -10.21 -22.64 27.45
C LEU A 382 -10.42 -21.15 27.75
N LEU A 383 -11.06 -20.44 26.85
CA LEU A 383 -11.27 -18.99 26.94
C LEU A 383 -12.06 -18.61 28.22
N ASP A 384 -13.01 -19.47 28.65
CA ASP A 384 -13.82 -19.25 29.87
C ASP A 384 -13.03 -19.44 31.18
N GLU A 385 -11.88 -20.09 31.14
CA GLU A 385 -10.99 -20.27 32.28
C GLU A 385 -10.03 -19.10 32.47
N ILE A 386 -9.91 -18.19 31.48
CA ILE A 386 -9.02 -17.03 31.54
C ILE A 386 -9.69 -15.92 32.34
N VAL A 387 -9.10 -15.58 33.48
CA VAL A 387 -9.52 -14.43 34.29
C VAL A 387 -8.70 -13.20 33.93
N PHE A 388 -9.33 -12.23 33.32
CA PHE A 388 -8.69 -10.97 32.97
C PHE A 388 -8.60 -10.05 34.18
N LYS A 389 -7.39 -9.60 34.50
CA LYS A 389 -7.16 -8.58 35.53
C LYS A 389 -7.74 -7.23 35.06
N ASP A 390 -8.30 -6.47 36.00
CA ASP A 390 -8.90 -5.16 35.68
C ASP A 390 -7.90 -4.19 35.03
N GLU A 391 -6.63 -4.24 35.47
CA GLU A 391 -5.56 -3.47 34.84
C GLU A 391 -5.38 -3.75 33.34
N ILE A 392 -5.49 -5.04 32.94
CA ILE A 392 -5.40 -5.46 31.52
C ILE A 392 -6.64 -4.95 30.77
N LYS A 393 -7.85 -5.11 31.35
CA LYS A 393 -9.07 -4.61 30.72
C LYS A 393 -9.01 -3.11 30.49
N GLN A 394 -8.63 -2.34 31.50
CA GLN A 394 -8.53 -0.88 31.41
C GLN A 394 -7.50 -0.42 30.38
N LYS A 395 -6.32 -1.08 30.35
CA LYS A 395 -5.28 -0.78 29.36
C LYS A 395 -5.77 -0.99 27.94
N TRP A 396 -6.42 -2.12 27.67
CA TRP A 396 -6.70 -2.56 26.33
C TRP A 396 -8.05 -2.11 25.76
N GLN A 397 -9.01 -1.74 26.59
CA GLN A 397 -10.35 -1.36 26.14
C GLN A 397 -10.32 -0.23 25.10
N SER A 398 -9.59 0.86 25.37
CA SER A 398 -9.48 1.98 24.44
C SER A 398 -8.67 1.63 23.17
N ILE A 399 -7.68 0.74 23.29
CA ILE A 399 -6.88 0.28 22.14
C ILE A 399 -7.74 -0.57 21.23
N ILE A 400 -8.51 -1.53 21.76
CA ILE A 400 -9.41 -2.40 20.97
C ILE A 400 -10.51 -1.57 20.29
N ASP A 401 -11.06 -0.55 20.93
CA ASP A 401 -12.02 0.36 20.31
C ASP A 401 -11.40 1.10 19.11
N GLN A 402 -10.16 1.54 19.26
CA GLN A 402 -9.42 2.18 18.18
C GLN A 402 -9.11 1.18 17.05
N ASP A 403 -8.74 -0.05 17.38
CA ASP A 403 -8.48 -1.13 16.42
C ASP A 403 -9.71 -1.45 15.58
N ILE A 404 -10.89 -1.55 16.21
CA ILE A 404 -12.16 -1.74 15.51
C ILE A 404 -12.41 -0.57 14.53
N SER A 405 -12.13 0.65 14.94
CA SER A 405 -12.25 1.83 14.06
C SER A 405 -11.31 1.76 12.85
N TRP A 406 -10.08 1.33 13.08
CA TRP A 406 -9.08 1.15 12.01
C TRP A 406 -9.45 0.00 11.06
N CYS A 407 -9.94 -1.12 11.59
CA CYS A 407 -10.47 -2.21 10.76
C CYS A 407 -11.62 -1.73 9.88
N LYS A 408 -12.58 -0.97 10.40
CA LYS A 408 -13.67 -0.39 9.61
C LYS A 408 -13.17 0.55 8.52
N THR A 409 -12.08 1.26 8.76
CA THR A 409 -11.43 2.09 7.74
C THR A 409 -10.78 1.23 6.67
N ALA A 410 -10.03 0.20 7.07
CA ALA A 410 -9.39 -0.74 6.15
C ALA A 410 -10.41 -1.51 5.29
N GLU A 411 -11.53 -1.94 5.88
CA GLU A 411 -12.64 -2.59 5.17
C GLU A 411 -13.22 -1.70 4.06
N LYS A 412 -13.45 -0.43 4.33
CA LYS A 412 -13.92 0.53 3.33
C LYS A 412 -12.92 0.74 2.19
N LEU A 413 -11.62 0.65 2.48
CA LEU A 413 -10.56 0.78 1.47
C LEU A 413 -10.39 -0.49 0.64
N CYS A 414 -10.50 -1.66 1.25
CA CYS A 414 -10.35 -2.96 0.59
C CYS A 414 -11.19 -4.04 1.28
N PHE A 415 -12.46 -4.17 0.89
CA PHE A 415 -13.37 -5.15 1.46
C PHE A 415 -12.90 -6.61 1.29
N SER A 416 -12.25 -6.93 0.18
CA SER A 416 -11.78 -8.30 -0.13
C SER A 416 -10.52 -8.73 0.64
N PHE A 417 -9.97 -7.89 1.51
CA PHE A 417 -8.77 -8.23 2.27
C PHE A 417 -9.13 -9.04 3.52
N VAL A 418 -8.94 -10.34 3.48
CA VAL A 418 -9.35 -11.32 4.50
C VAL A 418 -8.86 -10.96 5.90
N ASP A 419 -7.61 -10.50 6.03
CA ASP A 419 -7.00 -10.16 7.32
C ASP A 419 -7.76 -9.04 8.05
N THR A 420 -8.44 -8.13 7.33
CA THR A 420 -9.27 -7.09 7.94
C THR A 420 -10.43 -7.69 8.71
N HIS A 421 -11.16 -8.60 8.09
CA HIS A 421 -12.33 -9.26 8.69
C HIS A 421 -11.90 -10.19 9.83
N TYR A 422 -10.80 -10.92 9.64
CA TYR A 422 -10.19 -11.73 10.69
C TYR A 422 -9.81 -10.90 11.93
N ASN A 423 -9.07 -9.80 11.74
CA ASN A 423 -8.66 -8.92 12.83
C ASN A 423 -9.86 -8.25 13.50
N MET A 424 -10.87 -7.84 12.71
CA MET A 424 -12.09 -7.22 13.23
C MET A 424 -12.92 -8.20 14.07
N ALA A 425 -13.05 -9.45 13.62
CA ALA A 425 -13.71 -10.51 14.40
C ALA A 425 -12.99 -10.75 15.74
N LYS A 426 -11.65 -10.81 15.70
CA LYS A 426 -10.83 -10.97 16.90
C LYS A 426 -10.96 -9.78 17.85
N ALA A 427 -10.98 -8.56 17.32
CA ALA A 427 -11.14 -7.34 18.11
C ALA A 427 -12.52 -7.27 18.77
N TYR A 428 -13.60 -7.62 18.08
CA TYR A 428 -14.95 -7.70 18.68
C TYR A 428 -15.03 -8.76 19.78
N LEU A 429 -14.45 -9.93 19.57
CA LEU A 429 -14.37 -10.98 20.58
C LEU A 429 -13.62 -10.49 21.83
N TYR A 430 -12.49 -9.81 21.66
CA TYR A 430 -11.71 -9.30 22.78
C TYR A 430 -12.42 -8.16 23.51
N LYS A 431 -13.10 -7.30 22.77
CA LYS A 431 -13.99 -6.30 23.37
C LYS A 431 -15.07 -6.94 24.23
N TYR A 432 -15.76 -7.97 23.73
CA TYR A 432 -16.75 -8.74 24.48
C TYR A 432 -16.20 -9.29 25.79
N ILE A 433 -14.98 -9.83 25.75
CA ILE A 433 -14.31 -10.36 26.94
C ILE A 433 -13.93 -9.26 27.92
N CYS A 434 -13.43 -8.13 27.44
CA CYS A 434 -13.06 -6.98 28.27
C CYS A 434 -14.30 -6.33 28.94
N GLU A 435 -15.46 -6.36 28.29
CA GLU A 435 -16.75 -5.88 28.80
C GLU A 435 -17.48 -6.93 29.65
N GLU A 436 -16.74 -7.87 30.25
CA GLU A 436 -17.26 -8.89 31.17
C GLU A 436 -18.34 -9.79 30.55
N ARG A 437 -18.31 -9.94 29.23
CA ARG A 437 -19.23 -10.81 28.47
C ARG A 437 -20.70 -10.39 28.57
N THR A 438 -20.96 -9.10 28.75
CA THR A 438 -22.32 -8.58 28.94
C THR A 438 -23.04 -8.21 27.64
N ASP A 439 -22.31 -7.78 26.61
CA ASP A 439 -22.89 -7.37 25.32
C ASP A 439 -22.81 -8.48 24.26
N SER A 440 -23.85 -9.31 24.17
CA SER A 440 -23.94 -10.38 23.15
C SER A 440 -23.85 -9.89 21.70
N ARG A 441 -24.17 -8.62 21.42
CA ARG A 441 -24.08 -8.03 20.09
C ARG A 441 -22.64 -8.03 19.56
N LEU A 442 -21.65 -7.95 20.45
CA LEU A 442 -20.24 -8.03 20.07
C LEU A 442 -19.87 -9.42 19.51
N LEU A 443 -20.47 -10.49 20.05
CA LEU A 443 -20.30 -11.83 19.50
C LEU A 443 -20.99 -11.99 18.14
N GLU A 444 -22.16 -11.39 17.96
CA GLU A 444 -22.85 -11.38 16.66
C GLU A 444 -21.98 -10.69 15.62
N LEU A 445 -21.41 -9.52 15.93
CA LEU A 445 -20.48 -8.80 15.05
C LEU A 445 -19.20 -9.61 14.78
N ALA A 446 -18.65 -10.30 15.78
CA ALA A 446 -17.50 -11.16 15.58
C ALA A 446 -17.83 -12.33 14.64
N ASN A 447 -19.01 -12.97 14.79
CA ASN A 447 -19.51 -14.03 13.92
C ASN A 447 -19.72 -13.53 12.48
N GLU A 448 -20.30 -12.35 12.31
CA GLU A 448 -20.49 -11.75 10.99
C GLU A 448 -19.16 -11.58 10.27
N GLN A 449 -18.18 -10.99 10.94
CA GLN A 449 -16.87 -10.73 10.34
C GLN A 449 -16.08 -12.00 10.03
N ILE A 450 -16.16 -13.03 10.88
CA ILE A 450 -15.47 -14.30 10.60
C ILE A 450 -16.15 -15.07 9.46
N ASN A 451 -17.48 -14.97 9.30
CA ASN A 451 -18.19 -15.53 8.14
C ASN A 451 -17.68 -14.91 6.84
N ILE A 452 -17.55 -13.57 6.78
CA ILE A 452 -17.00 -12.86 5.62
C ILE A 452 -15.57 -13.33 5.33
N ALA A 453 -14.73 -13.46 6.36
CA ALA A 453 -13.37 -13.94 6.18
C ALA A 453 -13.30 -15.36 5.59
N GLU A 454 -14.17 -16.26 6.02
CA GLU A 454 -14.29 -17.63 5.51
C GLU A 454 -14.83 -17.68 4.08
N GLU A 455 -15.80 -16.83 3.73
CA GLU A 455 -16.31 -16.70 2.36
C GLU A 455 -15.21 -16.19 1.41
N LEU A 456 -14.42 -15.24 1.85
CA LEU A 456 -13.32 -14.67 1.06
C LEU A 456 -12.15 -15.65 0.91
N ASN A 457 -11.85 -16.46 1.93
CA ASN A 457 -10.80 -17.46 1.91
C ASN A 457 -11.11 -18.64 2.85
N PRO A 458 -11.78 -19.68 2.35
CA PRO A 458 -12.16 -20.87 3.15
C PRO A 458 -10.98 -21.61 3.78
N ASP A 459 -9.80 -21.52 3.18
CA ASP A 459 -8.60 -22.24 3.63
C ASP A 459 -7.72 -21.41 4.58
N ALA A 460 -8.16 -20.23 5.01
CA ALA A 460 -7.37 -19.38 5.92
C ALA A 460 -7.27 -20.03 7.31
N PRO A 461 -6.10 -20.52 7.75
CA PRO A 461 -5.98 -21.28 9.00
C PRO A 461 -6.30 -20.44 10.24
N GLY A 462 -6.17 -19.11 10.18
CA GLY A 462 -6.48 -18.20 11.28
C GLY A 462 -7.98 -18.15 11.62
N THR A 463 -8.86 -18.30 10.64
CA THR A 463 -10.32 -18.21 10.84
C THR A 463 -10.83 -19.30 11.76
N VAL A 464 -10.30 -20.52 11.66
CA VAL A 464 -10.67 -21.65 12.50
C VAL A 464 -10.45 -21.37 13.99
N PHE A 465 -9.33 -20.69 14.34
CA PHE A 465 -9.04 -20.37 15.75
C PHE A 465 -10.01 -19.33 16.31
N ILE A 466 -10.32 -18.29 15.53
CA ILE A 466 -11.27 -17.27 15.99
C ILE A 466 -12.66 -17.84 16.05
N ARG A 467 -13.09 -18.63 15.08
CA ARG A 467 -14.37 -19.33 15.08
C ARG A 467 -14.54 -20.20 16.33
N ARG A 468 -13.52 -20.98 16.66
CA ARG A 468 -13.49 -21.78 17.87
C ARG A 468 -13.66 -20.91 19.13
N ASN A 469 -12.90 -19.83 19.25
CA ASN A 469 -12.95 -18.95 20.41
C ASN A 469 -14.32 -18.24 20.54
N ILE A 470 -14.99 -17.94 19.42
CA ILE A 470 -16.36 -17.42 19.42
C ILE A 470 -17.31 -18.46 19.97
N TYR A 471 -17.24 -19.73 19.53
CA TYR A 471 -18.08 -20.80 20.06
C TYR A 471 -17.84 -21.07 21.55
N GLU A 472 -16.60 -20.95 22.03
CA GLU A 472 -16.30 -21.02 23.45
C GLU A 472 -16.97 -19.85 24.22
N ALA A 473 -16.90 -18.63 23.68
CA ALA A 473 -17.53 -17.45 24.27
C ALA A 473 -19.06 -17.54 24.31
N GLU A 474 -19.67 -18.24 23.34
CA GLU A 474 -21.09 -18.57 23.29
C GLU A 474 -21.49 -19.73 24.23
N GLY A 475 -20.50 -20.40 24.85
CA GLY A 475 -20.74 -21.62 25.62
C GLY A 475 -21.03 -22.87 24.79
N ASN A 476 -20.81 -22.78 23.47
CA ASN A 476 -21.06 -23.89 22.53
C ASN A 476 -19.81 -24.76 22.36
N PHE A 477 -19.46 -25.49 23.41
CA PHE A 477 -18.24 -26.32 23.44
C PHE A 477 -18.28 -27.48 22.44
N VAL A 478 -19.46 -27.93 21.99
CA VAL A 478 -19.58 -28.96 20.94
C VAL A 478 -19.06 -28.45 19.62
N LYS A 479 -19.51 -27.25 19.18
CA LYS A 479 -19.03 -26.63 17.94
C LYS A 479 -17.57 -26.23 18.05
N ALA A 480 -17.13 -25.75 19.22
CA ALA A 480 -15.72 -25.44 19.45
C ALA A 480 -14.83 -26.67 19.28
N TYR A 481 -15.29 -27.83 19.79
CA TYR A 481 -14.61 -29.12 19.62
C TYR A 481 -14.54 -29.55 18.14
N GLU A 482 -15.63 -29.39 17.39
CA GLU A 482 -15.68 -29.71 15.95
C GLU A 482 -14.64 -28.89 15.16
N CYS A 483 -14.44 -27.62 15.52
CA CYS A 483 -13.40 -26.76 14.91
C CYS A 483 -11.98 -27.28 15.10
N VAL A 484 -11.71 -28.06 16.16
CA VAL A 484 -10.40 -28.65 16.44
C VAL A 484 -10.05 -29.83 15.53
N GLY A 485 -11.01 -30.36 14.78
CA GLY A 485 -11.00 -31.38 13.74
C GLY A 485 -9.80 -32.33 13.59
N GLU A 486 -10.00 -33.49 13.00
CA GLU A 486 -8.95 -34.54 12.85
C GLU A 486 -7.68 -34.06 12.11
N ASN A 487 -7.78 -33.11 11.21
CA ASN A 487 -6.64 -32.60 10.43
C ASN A 487 -5.70 -31.70 11.25
N LEU A 488 -6.21 -31.02 12.28
CA LEU A 488 -5.40 -30.23 13.21
C LEU A 488 -4.74 -31.13 14.28
N ILE A 489 -5.38 -32.23 14.64
CA ILE A 489 -4.89 -33.20 15.65
C ILE A 489 -3.63 -33.92 15.16
N LYS A 490 -3.60 -34.32 13.89
CA LYS A 490 -2.45 -35.03 13.29
C LYS A 490 -1.16 -34.21 13.24
N ARG A 491 -1.28 -32.89 13.46
CA ARG A 491 -0.14 -31.97 13.34
C ARG A 491 0.48 -31.55 14.67
N ASN A 492 -0.17 -31.78 15.82
CA ASN A 492 0.36 -31.29 17.08
C ASN A 492 -0.27 -31.98 18.31
N ASP A 493 0.54 -32.61 19.20
CA ASP A 493 0.11 -33.19 20.50
C ASP A 493 -0.64 -32.18 21.41
N LYS A 494 -0.41 -30.89 21.23
CA LYS A 494 -1.09 -29.82 21.99
C LYS A 494 -2.58 -29.75 21.69
N ASN A 495 -3.01 -30.03 20.46
CA ASN A 495 -4.42 -30.06 20.11
C ASN A 495 -5.15 -31.27 20.72
N ALA A 496 -4.45 -32.37 21.01
CA ALA A 496 -5.04 -33.50 21.70
C ALA A 496 -5.42 -33.17 23.16
N LYS A 497 -4.62 -32.38 23.87
CA LYS A 497 -4.92 -31.91 25.22
C LYS A 497 -6.14 -31.00 25.23
N LEU A 498 -6.21 -30.05 24.30
CA LEU A 498 -7.35 -29.16 24.16
C LEU A 498 -8.64 -29.94 23.88
N ARG A 499 -8.57 -30.94 23.00
CA ARG A 499 -9.70 -31.84 22.70
C ARG A 499 -10.23 -32.54 23.95
N ASN A 500 -9.34 -33.14 24.76
CA ASN A 500 -9.71 -33.79 26.01
C ASN A 500 -10.42 -32.83 26.96
N ARG A 501 -10.00 -31.57 27.03
CA ARG A 501 -10.63 -30.54 27.86
C ARG A 501 -12.07 -30.22 27.37
N TYR A 502 -12.29 -30.12 26.07
CA TYR A 502 -13.65 -29.96 25.54
C TYR A 502 -14.51 -31.18 25.89
N GLU A 503 -13.99 -32.40 25.76
CA GLU A 503 -14.73 -33.61 26.10
C GLU A 503 -15.12 -33.61 27.58
N GLU A 504 -14.23 -33.23 28.46
CA GLU A 504 -14.53 -33.06 29.90
C GLU A 504 -15.58 -31.99 30.15
N LYS A 505 -15.46 -30.83 29.50
CA LYS A 505 -16.42 -29.72 29.65
C LYS A 505 -17.81 -30.11 29.14
N ILE A 506 -17.90 -30.77 28.00
CA ILE A 506 -19.15 -31.28 27.43
C ILE A 506 -19.80 -32.31 28.36
N LYS A 507 -19.00 -33.24 28.95
CA LYS A 507 -19.50 -34.20 29.94
C LYS A 507 -20.04 -33.55 31.22
N GLN A 508 -19.49 -32.41 31.62
CA GLN A 508 -19.99 -31.68 32.79
C GLN A 508 -21.31 -30.92 32.54
N MET A 509 -21.61 -30.65 31.27
CA MET A 509 -22.83 -29.95 30.83
C MET A 509 -24.02 -30.91 30.59
N LEU A 510 -23.74 -32.19 30.38
CA LEU A 510 -24.73 -33.27 30.23
C LEU A 510 -25.09 -33.86 31.59
#